data_e56aa14165eeeaab6efc0aada458096a
#
_entry.id   e56aa14165eeeaab6efc0aada458096a
#
_cell.length_a   1.000
_cell.length_b   1.000
_cell.length_c   1.000
_cell.angle_alpha   90.00
_cell.angle_beta   90.00
_cell.angle_gamma   90.00
#
_symmetry.space_group_name_H-M   'P 1'
#
loop_
_entity.id
_entity.type
_entity.pdbx_description
1 polymer ?
#
loop_
_entity_poly.entity_id
_entity_poly.type
_entity_poly.pdbx_seq_one_letter_code
_entity_poly.pdbx_strand_id
1 'polypeptide(L)' 'MTLRQGTIGNKYQVKEIQLEDKVKRRLQMLGMTKGTEVRILNNKKSGSIIMKVRGTRFAIGRRIAEGILVEEGAYEQ' A
#
# COMPACT_ATOMS: atom_id res chain seq x y z
N MET A 1 11.16 -1.55 2.19
CA MET A 1 10.17 -2.13 3.09
C MET A 1 8.90 -2.49 2.36
N THR A 2 8.08 -3.34 2.92
CA THR A 2 6.80 -3.69 2.31
C THR A 2 5.66 -2.92 2.97
N LEU A 3 4.53 -2.87 2.28
CA LEU A 3 3.36 -2.19 2.81
C LEU A 3 2.87 -2.82 4.12
N ARG A 4 3.09 -4.14 4.27
CA ARG A 4 2.74 -4.84 5.49
C ARG A 4 3.42 -4.26 6.72
N GLN A 5 4.60 -3.68 6.55
CA GLN A 5 5.39 -3.10 7.63
C GLN A 5 5.01 -1.65 7.92
N GLY A 6 4.01 -1.13 7.22
CA GLY A 6 3.63 0.26 7.38
C GLY A 6 3.04 0.60 8.74
N THR A 7 3.36 1.78 9.21
CA THR A 7 2.88 2.29 10.49
C THR A 7 1.57 3.04 10.30
N ILE A 8 0.61 2.79 11.19
CA ILE A 8 -0.67 3.49 11.15
C ILE A 8 -0.46 5.01 11.20
N GLY A 9 -1.11 5.70 10.29
CA GLY A 9 -1.04 7.15 10.19
C GLY A 9 0.06 7.68 9.29
N ASN A 10 1.02 6.84 8.94
CA ASN A 10 2.11 7.27 8.08
C ASN A 10 1.77 7.16 6.61
N LYS A 11 2.50 7.91 5.81
CA LYS A 11 2.37 7.90 4.36
C LYS A 11 3.56 7.18 3.73
N TYR A 12 3.29 6.48 2.65
CA TYR A 12 4.31 5.75 1.92
C TYR A 12 4.10 5.95 0.42
N GLN A 13 5.15 5.75 -0.35
CA GLN A 13 5.05 5.77 -1.80
C GLN A 13 5.31 4.38 -2.34
N VAL A 14 4.50 3.96 -3.28
CA VAL A 14 4.66 2.66 -3.93
C VAL A 14 5.92 2.70 -4.78
N LYS A 15 6.80 1.74 -4.58
CA LYS A 15 8.02 1.59 -5.39
C LYS A 15 7.83 0.53 -6.45
N GLU A 16 7.37 -0.63 -6.03
CA GLU A 16 7.23 -1.75 -6.95
C GLU A 16 6.22 -2.74 -6.40
N ILE A 17 5.51 -3.40 -7.30
CA ILE A 17 4.56 -4.44 -6.92
C ILE A 17 5.12 -5.77 -7.40
N GLN A 18 5.56 -6.61 -6.46
CA GLN A 18 6.14 -7.92 -6.74
C GLN A 18 5.11 -9.01 -6.50
N LEU A 19 4.11 -9.05 -7.36
CA LEU A 19 3.03 -10.00 -7.30
C LEU A 19 2.78 -10.52 -8.70
N GLU A 20 1.99 -11.57 -8.83
CA GLU A 20 1.68 -12.10 -10.16
C GLU A 20 0.92 -11.04 -10.96
N ASP A 21 1.06 -11.11 -12.29
CA ASP A 21 0.55 -10.07 -13.17
C ASP A 21 -0.92 -9.75 -12.99
N LYS A 22 -1.74 -10.75 -12.74
CA LYS A 22 -3.17 -10.55 -12.57
C LYS A 22 -3.49 -9.67 -11.38
N VAL A 23 -2.83 -9.96 -10.26
CA VAL A 23 -3.02 -9.18 -9.03
C VAL A 23 -2.42 -7.79 -9.17
N LYS A 24 -1.22 -7.72 -9.73
CA LYS A 24 -0.54 -6.44 -9.96
C LYS A 24 -1.40 -5.52 -10.82
N ARG A 25 -1.94 -6.06 -11.89
CA ARG A 25 -2.77 -5.26 -12.81
C ARG A 25 -4.02 -4.73 -12.12
N ARG A 26 -4.63 -5.57 -11.27
CA ARG A 26 -5.82 -5.16 -10.52
C ARG A 26 -5.51 -4.01 -9.57
N LEU A 27 -4.37 -4.08 -8.87
CA LEU A 27 -3.94 -3.03 -7.96
C LEU A 27 -3.67 -1.74 -8.72
N GLN A 28 -3.05 -1.85 -9.90
CA GLN A 28 -2.78 -0.68 -10.72
C GLN A 28 -4.06 0.00 -11.19
N MET A 29 -5.08 -0.80 -11.49
CA MET A 29 -6.38 -0.26 -11.88
C MET A 29 -7.06 0.48 -10.74
N LEU A 30 -6.74 0.14 -9.52
CA LEU A 30 -7.25 0.84 -8.35
C LEU A 30 -6.44 2.11 -8.02
N GLY A 31 -5.43 2.38 -8.83
CA GLY A 31 -4.62 3.58 -8.66
C GLY A 31 -3.29 3.36 -7.98
N MET A 32 -2.97 2.11 -7.66
CA MET A 32 -1.72 1.80 -6.96
C MET A 32 -0.58 1.60 -7.95
N THR A 33 -0.10 2.70 -8.48
CA THR A 33 1.00 2.70 -9.45
C THR A 33 2.27 3.23 -8.78
N LYS A 34 3.40 3.05 -9.46
CA LYS A 34 4.68 3.51 -8.93
C LYS A 34 4.63 5.01 -8.61
N GLY A 35 5.06 5.35 -7.41
CA GLY A 35 5.07 6.74 -6.95
C GLY A 35 3.78 7.20 -6.28
N THR A 36 2.75 6.36 -6.31
CA THR A 36 1.49 6.71 -5.69
C THR A 36 1.61 6.74 -4.17
N GLU A 37 1.02 7.74 -3.54
CA GLU A 37 1.03 7.86 -2.09
C GLU A 37 -0.06 6.98 -1.49
N VAL A 38 0.31 6.27 -0.43
CA VAL A 38 -0.58 5.40 0.32
C VAL A 38 -0.50 5.80 1.78
N ARG A 39 -1.65 5.99 2.42
CA ARG A 39 -1.68 6.25 3.86
C ARG A 39 -2.24 5.04 4.58
N ILE A 40 -1.54 4.57 5.59
CA ILE A 40 -2.00 3.43 6.39
C ILE A 40 -3.02 3.91 7.43
N LEU A 41 -4.23 3.40 7.36
CA LEU A 41 -5.29 3.76 8.30
C LEU A 41 -5.43 2.76 9.43
N ASN A 42 -5.14 1.48 9.13
CA ASN A 42 -5.19 0.43 10.14
C ASN A 42 -4.28 -0.72 9.70
N ASN A 43 -3.61 -1.34 10.64
CA ASN A 43 -2.69 -2.44 10.36
C ASN A 43 -2.64 -3.39 11.55
N LYS A 44 -3.72 -4.13 11.72
CA LYS A 44 -3.80 -5.11 12.81
C LYS A 44 -3.04 -6.37 12.41
N LYS A 45 -2.41 -7.00 13.40
CA LYS A 45 -1.58 -8.17 13.16
C LYS A 45 -2.32 -9.32 12.50
N SER A 46 -3.59 -9.46 12.77
CA SER A 46 -4.39 -10.60 12.29
C SER A 46 -5.47 -10.21 11.30
N GLY A 47 -5.43 -9.04 10.73
CA GLY A 47 -6.48 -8.59 9.83
C GLY A 47 -5.93 -8.01 8.54
N SER A 48 -6.84 -7.49 7.74
CA SER A 48 -6.47 -6.78 6.54
C SER A 48 -5.82 -5.45 6.90
N ILE A 49 -4.98 -4.97 6.00
CA ILE A 49 -4.41 -3.64 6.13
C ILE A 49 -5.36 -2.68 5.44
N ILE A 50 -5.80 -1.67 6.16
CA ILE A 50 -6.69 -0.66 5.61
C ILE A 50 -5.87 0.57 5.26
N MET A 51 -6.00 1.03 4.04
CA MET A 51 -5.24 2.16 3.55
C MET A 51 -6.08 3.07 2.70
N LYS A 52 -5.58 4.27 2.47
CA LYS A 52 -6.23 5.24 1.62
C LYS A 52 -5.33 5.55 0.44
N VAL A 53 -5.86 5.40 -0.76
CA VAL A 53 -5.16 5.67 -2.00
C VAL A 53 -6.03 6.59 -2.85
N ARG A 54 -5.50 7.73 -3.22
CA ARG A 54 -6.20 8.70 -4.07
C ARG A 54 -7.62 9.00 -3.57
N GLY A 55 -7.76 9.16 -2.26
CA GLY A 55 -9.03 9.49 -1.65
C GLY A 55 -9.99 8.32 -1.44
N THR A 56 -9.59 7.13 -1.84
CA THR A 56 -10.41 5.93 -1.69
C THR A 56 -9.82 5.00 -0.66
N ARG A 57 -10.68 4.43 0.17
CA ARG A 57 -10.26 3.50 1.21
C ARG A 57 -10.32 2.07 0.70
N PHE A 58 -9.24 1.32 0.92
CA PHE A 58 -9.16 -0.10 0.54
C PHE A 58 -8.73 -0.94 1.72
N ALA A 59 -9.11 -2.22 1.67
CA ALA A 59 -8.61 -3.22 2.59
C ALA A 59 -7.90 -4.28 1.75
N ILE A 60 -6.66 -4.60 2.08
CA ILE A 60 -5.94 -5.67 1.39
C ILE A 60 -5.41 -6.67 2.41
N GLY A 61 -5.29 -7.93 1.96
CA GLY A 61 -4.76 -8.97 2.82
C GLY A 61 -3.27 -8.79 3.04
N ARG A 62 -2.77 -9.34 4.13
CA ARG A 62 -1.35 -9.21 4.49
C ARG A 62 -0.43 -9.83 3.47
N ARG A 63 -0.84 -10.94 2.86
CA ARG A 63 -0.03 -11.61 1.85
C ARG A 63 0.18 -10.72 0.63
N ILE A 64 -0.86 -10.03 0.21
CA ILE A 64 -0.75 -9.10 -0.91
C ILE A 64 0.13 -7.92 -0.52
N ALA A 65 -0.06 -7.41 0.69
CA ALA A 65 0.72 -6.28 1.19
C ALA A 65 2.22 -6.59 1.24
N GLU A 66 2.58 -7.84 1.47
CA GLU A 66 3.98 -8.25 1.49
C GLU A 66 4.66 -8.14 0.13
N GLY A 67 3.87 -8.15 -0.94
CA GLY A 67 4.40 -8.02 -2.29
C GLY A 67 4.43 -6.59 -2.79
N ILE A 68 4.00 -5.62 -2.00
CA ILE A 68 4.00 -4.22 -2.39
C ILE A 68 5.16 -3.52 -1.68
N LEU A 69 6.20 -3.19 -2.45
CA LEU A 69 7.36 -2.49 -1.90
C LEU A 69 7.06 -1.00 -1.86
N VAL A 70 7.35 -0.40 -0.72
CA VAL A 70 7.10 1.02 -0.51
C VAL A 70 8.31 1.67 0.16
N GLU A 71 8.33 2.99 0.13
CA GLU A 71 9.30 3.78 0.88
C GLU A 71 8.54 4.88 1.58
N GLU A 72 9.13 5.46 2.61
CA GLU A 72 8.48 6.53 3.34
C GLU A 72 8.20 7.68 2.40
N GLY A 73 6.99 8.24 2.50
CA GLY A 73 6.60 9.35 1.68
C GLY A 73 7.40 10.61 2.02
N ALA A 74 7.51 11.50 1.04
CA ALA A 74 8.17 12.77 1.27
C ALA A 74 7.36 13.59 2.26
N TYR A 75 8.06 14.26 3.16
CA TYR A 75 7.39 15.12 4.13
C TYR A 75 7.05 16.45 3.47
N GLU A 76 5.83 16.87 3.70
CA GLU A 76 5.41 18.19 3.28
C GLU A 76 6.07 19.22 4.19
N GLN A 77 6.60 20.24 3.61
CA GLN A 77 7.21 21.32 4.37
C GLN A 77 6.22 22.42 4.64
#